data_9054a392bdcdafa74f6a18e843efbfaa
#
_entry.id   9054a392bdcdafa74f6a18e843efbfaa
#
_cell.length_a   1.000
_cell.length_b   1.000
_cell.length_c   1.000
_cell.angle_alpha   90.00
_cell.angle_beta   90.00
_cell.angle_gamma   90.00
#
_symmetry.space_group_name_H-M   'P 1'
#
loop_
_entity.id
_entity.type
_entity.pdbx_description
1 polymer ?
#
loop_
_entity_poly.entity_id
_entity_poly.type
_entity_poly.pdbx_seq_one_letter_code
_entity_poly.pdbx_strand_id
1 'polypeptide(L)'
;MNCLVLLSGCGVKDGSCPEEVALTYTALEKYGCAYQPVADDIPVLTVDHLTGQPDQERQILKESARLGRGMLRKIRDVCWKDYDALVIPGGLGLLTNYQHSQAVADCVRYFAAASKPIAAMCAGIDFLRGLLGGDLLLEEVPPLKATEYCCDRQKKIFY
;
A
#
# COMPACT_ATOMS: atom_id res chain seq x y z
N MET A 1 4.41 -17.94 -3.04
CA MET A 1 4.01 -16.65 -3.63
C MET A 1 4.92 -15.59 -3.04
N ASN A 2 5.38 -14.66 -3.84
CA ASN A 2 6.27 -13.57 -3.43
C ASN A 2 5.53 -12.23 -3.62
N CYS A 3 5.28 -11.49 -2.54
CA CYS A 3 4.46 -10.29 -2.55
C CYS A 3 5.30 -9.02 -2.38
N LEU A 4 4.95 -7.96 -3.10
CA LEU A 4 5.33 -6.60 -2.73
C LEU A 4 4.34 -6.06 -1.71
N VAL A 5 4.82 -5.36 -0.66
CA VAL A 5 3.97 -4.64 0.30
C VAL A 5 4.30 -3.16 0.20
N LEU A 6 3.39 -2.37 -0.34
CA LEU A 6 3.57 -0.94 -0.55
C LEU A 6 3.28 -0.18 0.75
N LEU A 7 4.28 0.54 1.25
CA LEU A 7 4.18 1.40 2.42
C LEU A 7 4.31 2.87 2.04
N SER A 8 3.65 3.76 2.78
CA SER A 8 3.60 5.20 2.52
C SER A 8 4.07 6.08 3.69
N GLY A 9 4.88 5.53 4.59
CA GLY A 9 5.30 6.14 5.85
C GLY A 9 4.90 5.27 7.04
N CYS A 10 4.86 5.84 8.25
CA CYS A 10 4.50 5.15 9.49
C CYS A 10 3.54 6.02 10.32
N GLY A 11 2.27 5.67 10.34
CA GLY A 11 1.23 6.39 11.07
C GLY A 11 -0.05 6.51 10.24
N VAL A 12 -1.21 6.32 10.86
CA VAL A 12 -2.49 6.28 10.12
C VAL A 12 -2.85 7.61 9.46
N LYS A 13 -2.42 8.75 10.04
CA LYS A 13 -2.76 10.08 9.53
C LYS A 13 -1.85 10.57 8.40
N ASP A 14 -0.61 10.10 8.34
CA ASP A 14 0.43 10.62 7.43
C ASP A 14 1.29 9.52 6.78
N GLY A 15 0.95 8.26 6.98
CA GLY A 15 1.68 7.11 6.46
C GLY A 15 0.79 5.89 6.33
N SER A 16 1.41 4.71 6.40
CA SER A 16 0.72 3.43 6.49
C SER A 16 0.22 3.17 7.92
N CYS A 17 -0.96 2.57 8.02
CA CYS A 17 -1.54 2.14 9.30
C CYS A 17 -0.72 0.98 9.90
N PRO A 18 -0.08 1.16 11.08
CA PRO A 18 0.78 0.14 11.66
C PRO A 18 0.08 -1.19 11.92
N GLU A 19 -1.18 -1.15 12.35
CA GLU A 19 -1.98 -2.33 12.65
C GLU A 19 -2.22 -3.15 11.39
N GLU A 20 -2.60 -2.50 10.28
CA GLU A 20 -2.86 -3.18 9.01
C GLU A 20 -1.58 -3.77 8.42
N VAL A 21 -0.44 -3.07 8.55
CA VAL A 21 0.86 -3.59 8.12
C VAL A 21 1.26 -4.83 8.93
N ALA A 22 1.11 -4.80 10.26
CA ALA A 22 1.44 -5.93 11.13
C ALA A 22 0.55 -7.15 10.81
N LEU A 23 -0.76 -6.93 10.63
CA LEU A 23 -1.69 -7.99 10.25
C LEU A 23 -1.39 -8.54 8.85
N THR A 24 -1.00 -7.69 7.90
CA THR A 24 -0.57 -8.10 6.56
C THR A 24 0.63 -9.04 6.64
N TYR A 25 1.69 -8.68 7.36
CA TYR A 25 2.87 -9.54 7.50
C TYR A 25 2.51 -10.86 8.18
N THR A 26 1.72 -10.81 9.25
CA THR A 26 1.27 -12.02 9.95
C THR A 26 0.48 -12.94 9.02
N ALA A 27 -0.41 -12.39 8.20
CA ALA A 27 -1.18 -13.17 7.24
C ALA A 27 -0.28 -13.78 6.16
N LEU A 28 0.63 -12.99 5.58
CA LEU A 28 1.55 -13.49 4.56
C LEU A 28 2.45 -14.63 5.09
N GLU A 29 3.00 -14.48 6.28
CA GLU A 29 3.80 -15.52 6.94
C GLU A 29 2.97 -16.78 7.25
N LYS A 30 1.75 -16.61 7.77
CA LYS A 30 0.83 -17.73 8.06
C LYS A 30 0.55 -18.59 6.83
N TYR A 31 0.47 -17.98 5.65
CA TYR A 31 0.19 -18.67 4.39
C TYR A 31 1.46 -18.99 3.58
N GLY A 32 2.64 -18.87 4.17
CA GLY A 32 3.91 -19.23 3.53
C GLY A 32 4.29 -18.33 2.35
N CYS A 33 3.81 -17.10 2.33
CA CYS A 33 4.16 -16.11 1.32
C CYS A 33 5.42 -15.35 1.72
N ALA A 34 6.41 -15.30 0.84
CA ALA A 34 7.51 -14.36 0.97
C ALA A 34 7.02 -12.94 0.62
N TYR A 35 7.63 -11.93 1.23
CA TYR A 35 7.25 -10.54 0.94
C TYR A 35 8.43 -9.58 1.05
N GLN A 36 8.36 -8.49 0.29
CA GLN A 36 9.30 -7.39 0.30
C GLN A 36 8.53 -6.08 0.52
N PRO A 37 8.71 -5.41 1.67
CA PRO A 37 8.20 -4.06 1.85
C PRO A 37 8.94 -3.07 0.94
N VAL A 38 8.19 -2.17 0.32
CA VAL A 38 8.71 -1.12 -0.56
C VAL A 38 8.04 0.22 -0.27
N ALA A 39 8.77 1.29 -0.53
CA ALA A 39 8.25 2.66 -0.50
C ALA A 39 8.99 3.53 -1.51
N ASP A 40 8.44 4.69 -1.87
CA ASP A 40 9.20 5.70 -2.60
C ASP A 40 10.08 6.52 -1.63
N ASP A 41 11.15 7.10 -2.15
CA ASP A 41 12.10 7.90 -1.37
C ASP A 41 11.85 9.39 -1.62
N ILE A 42 10.73 9.87 -1.12
CA ILE A 42 10.30 11.25 -1.24
C ILE A 42 9.99 11.88 0.12
N PRO A 43 10.10 13.21 0.26
CA PRO A 43 9.76 13.89 1.51
C PRO A 43 8.26 13.86 1.78
N VAL A 44 7.89 13.90 3.04
CA VAL A 44 6.52 14.03 3.54
C VAL A 44 6.48 14.97 4.73
N LEU A 45 5.48 15.82 4.76
CA LEU A 45 5.15 16.59 5.96
C LEU A 45 4.35 15.69 6.90
N THR A 46 4.95 15.33 8.04
CA THR A 46 4.30 14.45 9.01
C THR A 46 3.24 15.19 9.83
N VAL A 47 2.40 14.44 10.50
CA VAL A 47 1.30 14.94 11.34
C VAL A 47 1.52 14.48 12.78
N ASP A 48 1.45 15.40 13.73
CA ASP A 48 1.34 15.03 15.14
C ASP A 48 0.02 14.28 15.36
N HIS A 49 0.11 13.01 15.70
CA HIS A 49 -1.06 12.13 15.84
C HIS A 49 -1.93 12.46 17.05
N LEU A 50 -1.43 13.22 18.04
CA LEU A 50 -2.23 13.70 19.17
C LEU A 50 -3.10 14.88 18.76
N THR A 51 -2.50 15.88 18.15
CA THR A 51 -3.15 17.14 17.83
C THR A 51 -3.78 17.19 16.45
N GLY A 52 -3.30 16.35 15.51
CA GLY A 52 -3.69 16.40 14.11
C GLY A 52 -3.04 17.54 13.32
N GLN A 53 -2.11 18.26 13.91
CA GLN A 53 -1.44 19.40 13.27
C GLN A 53 -0.20 18.94 12.49
N PRO A 54 0.20 19.69 11.44
CA PRO A 54 1.48 19.45 10.76
C PRO A 54 2.64 19.50 11.77
N ASP A 55 3.60 18.58 11.62
CA ASP A 55 4.77 18.46 12.48
C ASP A 55 6.04 18.83 11.70
N GLN A 56 6.79 17.86 11.19
CA GLN A 56 8.06 18.10 10.53
C GLN A 56 8.19 17.33 9.21
N GLU A 57 9.07 17.81 8.35
CA GLU A 57 9.38 17.08 7.13
C GLU A 57 10.24 15.86 7.44
N ARG A 58 9.87 14.70 6.89
CA ARG A 58 10.59 13.44 6.99
C ARG A 58 10.63 12.72 5.65
N GLN A 59 11.44 11.68 5.52
CA GLN A 59 11.51 10.85 4.33
C GLN A 59 10.58 9.65 4.46
N ILE A 60 9.70 9.44 3.49
CA ILE A 60 8.75 8.29 3.49
C ILE A 60 9.50 6.98 3.63
N LEU A 61 10.60 6.81 2.91
CA LEU A 61 11.41 5.59 2.99
C LEU A 61 11.89 5.31 4.43
N LYS A 62 12.37 6.34 5.13
CA LYS A 62 12.84 6.21 6.52
C LYS A 62 11.71 5.92 7.49
N GLU A 63 10.57 6.58 7.32
CA GLU A 63 9.40 6.33 8.16
C GLU A 63 8.83 4.92 7.91
N SER A 64 8.71 4.51 6.65
CA SER A 64 8.27 3.15 6.29
C SER A 64 9.22 2.06 6.82
N ALA A 65 10.52 2.35 6.92
CA ALA A 65 11.50 1.39 7.44
C ALA A 65 11.23 0.98 8.90
N ARG A 66 10.51 1.79 9.68
CA ARG A 66 10.08 1.45 11.04
C ARG A 66 9.11 0.25 11.02
N LEU A 67 8.19 0.23 10.05
CA LEU A 67 7.25 -0.88 9.83
C LEU A 67 7.89 -2.03 9.06
N GLY A 68 8.79 -1.74 8.13
CA GLY A 68 9.53 -2.73 7.36
C GLY A 68 10.71 -3.38 8.11
N ARG A 69 10.89 -3.11 9.40
CA ARG A 69 11.97 -3.66 10.25
C ARG A 69 13.37 -3.44 9.66
N GLY A 70 13.58 -2.32 8.96
CA GLY A 70 14.82 -2.01 8.26
C GLY A 70 15.03 -2.77 6.94
N MET A 71 14.19 -3.72 6.59
CA MET A 71 14.28 -4.54 5.36
C MET A 71 13.55 -3.91 4.17
N LEU A 72 13.36 -2.61 4.20
CA LEU A 72 12.66 -1.86 3.17
C LEU A 72 13.56 -1.60 1.96
N ARG A 73 12.98 -1.63 0.76
CA ARG A 73 13.64 -1.24 -0.48
C ARG A 73 12.90 -0.08 -1.16
N LYS A 74 13.64 0.73 -1.92
CA LYS A 74 13.01 1.73 -2.79
C LYS A 74 12.21 1.00 -3.87
N ILE A 75 11.01 1.47 -4.14
CA ILE A 75 10.13 0.85 -5.15
C ILE A 75 10.76 0.81 -6.55
N ARG A 76 11.66 1.77 -6.84
CA ARG A 76 12.38 1.87 -8.11
C ARG A 76 13.51 0.86 -8.25
N ASP A 77 14.03 0.34 -7.12
CA ASP A 77 15.20 -0.55 -7.08
C ASP A 77 14.80 -2.02 -7.10
N VAL A 78 13.50 -2.33 -7.16
CA VAL A 78 13.00 -3.70 -7.23
C VAL A 78 12.47 -4.02 -8.62
N CYS A 79 12.73 -5.24 -9.09
CA CYS A 79 12.16 -5.74 -10.32
C CYS A 79 10.75 -6.28 -10.06
N TRP A 80 9.71 -5.54 -10.44
CA TRP A 80 8.31 -5.91 -10.17
C TRP A 80 7.88 -7.23 -10.82
N LYS A 81 8.61 -7.67 -11.87
CA LYS A 81 8.35 -8.96 -12.55
C LYS A 81 8.55 -10.16 -11.63
N ASP A 82 9.45 -10.03 -10.65
CA ASP A 82 9.85 -11.10 -9.74
C ASP A 82 8.81 -11.33 -8.62
N TYR A 83 7.73 -10.53 -8.60
CA TYR A 83 6.69 -10.61 -7.59
C TYR A 83 5.37 -11.05 -8.19
N ASP A 84 4.64 -11.87 -7.43
CA ASP A 84 3.39 -12.48 -7.85
C ASP A 84 2.17 -11.61 -7.55
N ALA A 85 2.24 -10.78 -6.50
CA ALA A 85 1.14 -9.96 -6.02
C ALA A 85 1.63 -8.64 -5.41
N LEU A 86 0.72 -7.65 -5.36
CA LEU A 86 0.91 -6.38 -4.67
C LEU A 86 -0.10 -6.30 -3.51
N VAL A 87 0.38 -5.95 -2.30
CA VAL A 87 -0.47 -5.70 -1.13
C VAL A 87 -0.30 -4.25 -0.69
N ILE A 88 -1.40 -3.56 -0.46
CA ILE A 88 -1.46 -2.15 -0.11
C ILE A 88 -2.21 -2.00 1.21
N PRO A 89 -1.52 -2.08 2.36
CA PRO A 89 -2.09 -1.72 3.65
C PRO A 89 -2.57 -0.27 3.62
N GLY A 90 -3.63 0.04 4.35
CA GLY A 90 -4.18 1.39 4.38
C GLY A 90 -3.31 2.40 5.15
N GLY A 91 -3.95 3.51 5.45
CA GLY A 91 -3.35 4.70 6.03
C GLY A 91 -3.43 5.88 5.06
N LEU A 92 -3.72 7.06 5.59
CA LEU A 92 -3.99 8.26 4.79
C LEU A 92 -2.78 8.75 3.99
N GLY A 93 -1.56 8.34 4.38
CA GLY A 93 -0.35 8.63 3.63
C GLY A 93 -0.36 8.14 2.18
N LEU A 94 -1.14 7.11 1.85
CA LEU A 94 -1.33 6.70 0.45
C LEU A 94 -1.97 7.82 -0.39
N LEU A 95 -2.95 8.50 0.18
CA LEU A 95 -3.73 9.54 -0.51
C LEU A 95 -3.01 10.90 -0.54
N THR A 96 -2.18 11.19 0.47
CA THR A 96 -1.49 12.48 0.60
C THR A 96 -0.08 12.46 0.01
N ASN A 97 0.70 11.40 0.30
CA ASN A 97 2.12 11.37 -0.04
C ASN A 97 2.39 10.91 -1.47
N TYR A 98 1.51 10.04 -2.02
CA TYR A 98 1.74 9.42 -3.33
C TYR A 98 0.95 10.04 -4.49
N GLN A 99 0.30 11.19 -4.28
CA GLN A 99 -0.45 11.89 -5.33
C GLN A 99 0.37 12.15 -6.60
N HIS A 100 1.68 12.36 -6.45
CA HIS A 100 2.58 12.69 -7.55
C HIS A 100 3.74 11.71 -7.71
N SER A 101 3.70 10.56 -7.01
CA SER A 101 4.73 9.54 -7.17
C SER A 101 4.49 8.70 -8.43
N GLN A 102 5.21 9.04 -9.49
CA GLN A 102 5.14 8.29 -10.75
C GLN A 102 5.59 6.83 -10.56
N ALA A 103 6.62 6.59 -9.74
CA ALA A 103 7.13 5.24 -9.49
C ALA A 103 6.09 4.33 -8.83
N VAL A 104 5.32 4.87 -7.89
CA VAL A 104 4.24 4.13 -7.23
C VAL A 104 3.08 3.89 -8.20
N ALA A 105 2.70 4.91 -8.97
CA ALA A 105 1.65 4.79 -9.97
C ALA A 105 2.00 3.74 -11.04
N ASP A 106 3.24 3.74 -11.54
CA ASP A 106 3.71 2.78 -12.54
C ASP A 106 3.75 1.35 -11.98
N CYS A 107 4.16 1.19 -10.72
CA CYS A 107 4.13 -0.12 -10.06
C CYS A 107 2.70 -0.68 -9.99
N VAL A 108 1.74 0.10 -9.50
CA VAL A 108 0.34 -0.33 -9.40
C VAL A 108 -0.22 -0.69 -10.77
N ARG A 109 0.00 0.18 -11.77
CA ARG A 109 -0.45 -0.07 -13.15
C ARG A 109 0.20 -1.32 -13.76
N TYR A 110 1.48 -1.57 -13.46
CA TYR A 110 2.15 -2.79 -13.90
C TYR A 110 1.44 -4.06 -13.39
N PHE A 111 1.11 -4.12 -12.08
CA PHE A 111 0.42 -5.28 -11.52
C PHE A 111 -0.97 -5.46 -12.13
N ALA A 112 -1.72 -4.37 -12.30
CA ALA A 112 -3.03 -4.39 -12.94
C ALA A 112 -2.95 -4.86 -14.40
N ALA A 113 -2.06 -4.30 -15.21
CA ALA A 113 -1.88 -4.67 -16.62
C ALA A 113 -1.38 -6.11 -16.79
N ALA A 114 -0.53 -6.60 -15.88
CA ALA A 114 -0.05 -7.97 -15.88
C ALA A 114 -1.08 -8.98 -15.32
N SER A 115 -2.28 -8.53 -14.94
CA SER A 115 -3.31 -9.35 -14.28
C SER A 115 -2.78 -10.10 -13.04
N LYS A 116 -1.83 -9.49 -12.33
CA LYS A 116 -1.33 -9.99 -11.06
C LYS A 116 -2.25 -9.53 -9.92
N PRO A 117 -2.48 -10.35 -8.90
CA PRO A 117 -3.35 -9.97 -7.78
C PRO A 117 -2.89 -8.68 -7.09
N ILE A 118 -3.85 -7.82 -6.79
CA ILE A 118 -3.67 -6.63 -5.95
C ILE A 118 -4.64 -6.75 -4.77
N ALA A 119 -4.13 -6.66 -3.55
CA ALA A 119 -4.96 -6.58 -2.35
C ALA A 119 -4.79 -5.19 -1.72
N ALA A 120 -5.90 -4.51 -1.47
CA ALA A 120 -5.91 -3.20 -0.83
C ALA A 120 -6.91 -3.16 0.31
N MET A 121 -6.60 -2.39 1.34
CA MET A 121 -7.48 -2.23 2.48
C MET A 121 -7.58 -0.77 2.91
N CYS A 122 -8.69 -0.40 3.53
CA CYS A 122 -8.94 0.94 4.06
C CYS A 122 -8.67 2.03 2.98
N ALA A 123 -7.86 3.05 3.27
CA ALA A 123 -7.50 4.10 2.32
C ALA A 123 -6.80 3.58 1.04
N GLY A 124 -6.26 2.37 1.05
CA GLY A 124 -5.70 1.71 -0.13
C GLY A 124 -6.73 1.50 -1.24
N ILE A 125 -8.00 1.35 -0.90
CA ILE A 125 -9.09 1.19 -1.85
C ILE A 125 -9.29 2.48 -2.66
N ASP A 126 -9.38 3.62 -1.96
CA ASP A 126 -9.55 4.92 -2.62
C ASP A 126 -8.30 5.32 -3.41
N PHE A 127 -7.12 4.94 -2.91
CA PHE A 127 -5.86 5.12 -3.62
C PHE A 127 -5.85 4.36 -4.96
N LEU A 128 -6.27 3.08 -4.97
CA LEU A 128 -6.40 2.31 -6.21
C LEU A 128 -7.42 2.93 -7.17
N ARG A 129 -8.56 3.38 -6.66
CA ARG A 129 -9.58 4.06 -7.46
C ARG A 129 -9.02 5.31 -8.13
N GLY A 130 -8.25 6.11 -7.41
CA GLY A 130 -7.59 7.30 -7.96
C GLY A 130 -6.60 6.99 -9.07
N LEU A 131 -5.89 5.85 -9.00
CA LEU A 131 -4.87 5.47 -9.99
C LEU A 131 -5.42 4.73 -11.20
N LEU A 132 -6.39 3.84 -11.00
CA LEU A 132 -6.92 2.95 -12.04
C LEU A 132 -8.25 3.46 -12.64
N GLY A 133 -8.91 4.41 -11.98
CA GLY A 133 -10.10 5.08 -12.47
C GLY A 133 -11.27 4.13 -12.71
N GLY A 134 -12.09 4.45 -13.75
CA GLY A 134 -13.26 3.65 -14.16
C GLY A 134 -12.95 2.24 -14.65
N ASP A 135 -11.68 1.84 -14.63
CA ASP A 135 -11.28 0.47 -14.90
C ASP A 135 -11.55 -0.49 -13.73
N LEU A 136 -11.95 0.00 -12.57
CA LEU A 136 -12.40 -0.84 -11.45
C LEU A 136 -13.89 -1.16 -11.63
N LEU A 137 -14.24 -2.46 -11.61
CA LEU A 137 -15.62 -2.92 -11.77
C LEU A 137 -16.51 -2.63 -10.55
N LEU A 138 -15.90 -2.39 -9.39
CA LEU A 138 -16.65 -2.05 -8.17
C LEU A 138 -16.68 -0.52 -8.02
N GLU A 139 -17.79 0.08 -8.42
CA GLU A 139 -18.07 1.50 -8.19
C GLU A 139 -18.15 1.81 -6.69
N GLU A 140 -18.67 0.87 -5.90
CA GLU A 140 -18.77 0.96 -4.44
C GLU A 140 -18.30 -0.35 -3.80
N VAL A 141 -17.39 -0.25 -2.83
CA VAL A 141 -17.08 -1.36 -1.94
C VAL A 141 -18.15 -1.35 -0.85
N PRO A 142 -18.92 -2.44 -0.67
CA PRO A 142 -19.91 -2.50 0.40
C PRO A 142 -19.22 -2.40 1.77
N PRO A 143 -19.95 -1.98 2.83
CA PRO A 143 -19.41 -2.00 4.17
C PRO A 143 -19.08 -3.44 4.57
N LEU A 144 -17.79 -3.70 4.78
CA LEU A 144 -17.26 -5.02 5.12
C LEU A 144 -16.87 -5.08 6.60
N LYS A 145 -17.08 -6.23 7.23
CA LYS A 145 -16.49 -6.50 8.54
C LYS A 145 -14.99 -6.77 8.39
N ALA A 146 -14.23 -6.67 9.48
CA ALA A 146 -12.77 -6.86 9.48
C ALA A 146 -12.30 -8.22 8.93
N THR A 147 -13.19 -9.22 8.87
CA THR A 147 -12.90 -10.57 8.36
C THR A 147 -13.48 -10.82 6.97
N GLU A 148 -14.16 -9.85 6.39
CA GLU A 148 -14.79 -9.95 5.08
C GLU A 148 -13.93 -9.26 4.02
N TYR A 149 -14.09 -9.71 2.79
CA TYR A 149 -13.47 -9.08 1.63
C TYR A 149 -14.40 -9.16 0.44
N CYS A 150 -14.24 -8.25 -0.51
CA CYS A 150 -14.81 -8.39 -1.84
C CYS A 150 -13.70 -8.47 -2.90
N CYS A 151 -14.02 -8.99 -4.07
CA CYS A 151 -13.03 -9.26 -5.10
C CYS A 151 -13.59 -8.95 -6.49
N ASP A 152 -12.89 -8.12 -7.23
CA ASP A 152 -12.98 -8.08 -8.68
C ASP A 152 -12.20 -9.27 -9.25
N ARG A 153 -12.93 -10.36 -9.57
CA ARG A 153 -12.32 -11.59 -10.04
C ARG A 153 -11.69 -11.47 -11.43
N GLN A 154 -12.21 -10.58 -12.29
CA GLN A 154 -11.66 -10.39 -13.63
C GLN A 154 -10.33 -9.67 -13.56
N LYS A 155 -10.22 -8.67 -12.70
CA LYS A 155 -9.00 -7.87 -12.52
C LYS A 155 -8.09 -8.39 -11.40
N LYS A 156 -8.54 -9.40 -10.64
CA LYS A 156 -7.83 -9.97 -9.48
C LYS A 156 -7.48 -8.92 -8.43
N ILE A 157 -8.43 -7.99 -8.19
CA ILE A 157 -8.29 -6.97 -7.15
C ILE A 157 -9.16 -7.35 -5.97
N PHE A 158 -8.56 -7.36 -4.78
CA PHE A 158 -9.17 -7.70 -3.50
C PHE A 158 -9.23 -6.46 -2.61
N TYR A 159 -10.39 -6.23 -1.98
CA TYR A 159 -10.65 -5.08 -1.13
C TYR A 159 -11.01 -5.49 0.29
#